data_f1b265874ecbfa7f927c762417932ea4
#
_entry.id   f1b265874ecbfa7f927c762417932ea4
#
_cell.length_a   1.000
_cell.length_b   1.000
_cell.length_c   1.000
_cell.angle_alpha   90.00
_cell.angle_beta   90.00
_cell.angle_gamma   90.00
#
_symmetry.space_group_name_H-M   'P 1'
#
loop_
_entity.id
_entity.type
_entity.pdbx_description
1 polymer ?
#
loop_
_entity_poly.entity_id
_entity_poly.type
_entity_poly.pdbx_seq_one_letter_code
_entity_poly.pdbx_strand_id
1 'polypeptide(L)'
;PLNLSLAITDRGVTVLGADAILHPEGAPEVAEGEARPPTIPCKSGGQCTSVEDYDWGKLTVKLGLIKDEYPDEENVILVPDNHIKYEVLVKTMDSSRDDPSKPGADGNSRLLFPFVVIAGGAK
;
A
#
# COMPACT_ATOMS: atom_id res chain seq x y z
N PRO A 1 -14.56 -3.60 -11.29
CA PRO A 1 -13.96 -3.86 -9.98
C PRO A 1 -12.51 -3.37 -9.91
N LEU A 2 -12.13 -2.89 -8.77
CA LEU A 2 -10.79 -2.42 -8.51
C LEU A 2 -9.89 -3.60 -8.16
N ASN A 3 -8.78 -3.76 -8.87
CA ASN A 3 -7.81 -4.80 -8.55
C ASN A 3 -6.64 -4.16 -7.81
N LEU A 4 -6.88 -3.80 -6.55
CA LEU A 4 -5.89 -3.10 -5.74
C LEU A 4 -4.79 -4.06 -5.32
N SER A 5 -3.55 -3.68 -5.61
CA SER A 5 -2.38 -4.46 -5.22
C SER A 5 -1.35 -3.57 -4.58
N LEU A 6 -0.62 -4.12 -3.62
CA LEU A 6 0.48 -3.43 -2.96
C LEU A 6 1.75 -4.24 -3.19
N ALA A 7 2.67 -3.67 -3.96
CA ALA A 7 3.98 -4.28 -4.17
C ALA A 7 4.92 -3.78 -3.06
N ILE A 8 5.48 -4.69 -2.31
CA ILE A 8 6.31 -4.37 -1.15
C ILE A 8 7.75 -4.72 -1.45
N THR A 9 8.61 -3.72 -1.44
CA THR A 9 10.03 -3.91 -1.71
C THR A 9 10.85 -3.21 -0.64
N ASP A 10 12.16 -3.32 -0.72
CA ASP A 10 13.04 -2.59 0.19
C ASP A 10 13.16 -1.09 -0.15
N ARG A 11 12.43 -0.64 -1.17
CA ARG A 11 12.38 0.78 -1.54
C ARG A 11 11.09 1.43 -1.06
N GLY A 12 10.14 0.67 -0.58
CA GLY A 12 8.86 1.15 -0.10
C GLY A 12 7.71 0.30 -0.58
N VAL A 13 6.54 0.91 -0.66
CA VAL A 13 5.31 0.24 -1.10
C VAL A 13 4.79 0.94 -2.35
N THR A 14 4.47 0.17 -3.37
CA THR A 14 3.87 0.70 -4.59
C THR A 14 2.42 0.27 -4.66
N VAL A 15 1.52 1.23 -4.82
CA VAL A 15 0.09 0.96 -4.93
C VAL A 15 -0.26 0.85 -6.41
N LEU A 16 -0.86 -0.27 -6.78
CA LEU A 16 -1.23 -0.57 -8.17
C LEU A 16 -2.74 -0.72 -8.27
N GLY A 17 -3.29 -0.33 -9.40
CA GLY A 17 -4.72 -0.47 -9.66
C GLY A 17 -5.55 0.75 -9.33
N ALA A 18 -4.93 1.81 -8.85
CA ALA A 18 -5.64 3.03 -8.48
C ALA A 18 -4.94 4.29 -8.98
N ASP A 19 -4.30 4.20 -10.14
CA ASP A 19 -3.49 5.30 -10.67
C ASP A 19 -4.29 6.58 -10.89
N ALA A 20 -5.53 6.47 -11.34
CA ALA A 20 -6.35 7.65 -11.62
C ALA A 20 -6.65 8.45 -10.35
N ILE A 21 -6.70 7.79 -9.20
CA ILE A 21 -6.95 8.45 -7.92
C ILE A 21 -5.66 9.08 -7.39
N LEU A 22 -4.55 8.33 -7.46
CA LEU A 22 -3.29 8.76 -6.89
C LEU A 22 -2.57 9.78 -7.77
N HIS A 23 -2.82 9.73 -9.07
CA HIS A 23 -2.18 10.62 -10.04
C HIS A 23 -3.25 11.18 -10.99
N PRO A 24 -4.10 12.11 -10.51
CA PRO A 24 -5.17 12.64 -11.36
C PRO A 24 -4.65 13.32 -12.63
N GLU A 25 -3.44 13.84 -12.60
CA GLU A 25 -2.82 14.46 -13.78
C GLU A 25 -2.02 13.47 -14.62
N GLY A 26 -2.09 12.21 -14.29
CA GLY A 26 -1.38 11.17 -15.00
C GLY A 26 -0.21 10.60 -14.17
N ALA A 27 0.17 9.38 -14.47
CA ALA A 27 1.30 8.76 -13.78
C ALA A 27 2.60 9.43 -14.19
N PRO A 28 3.60 9.52 -13.28
CA PRO A 28 4.91 10.07 -13.64
C PRO A 28 5.55 9.26 -14.76
N GLU A 29 6.19 9.96 -15.67
CA GLU A 29 6.93 9.29 -16.73
C GLU A 29 8.21 8.69 -16.17
N VAL A 30 8.54 7.50 -16.65
CA VAL A 30 9.73 6.78 -16.24
C VAL A 30 10.51 6.46 -17.50
N ALA A 31 11.81 6.73 -17.50
CA ALA A 31 12.66 6.42 -18.65
C ALA A 31 12.68 4.91 -18.88
N GLU A 32 12.84 4.54 -20.15
CA GLU A 32 12.90 3.12 -20.51
C GLU A 32 14.02 2.45 -19.72
N GLY A 33 13.69 1.32 -19.11
CA GLY A 33 14.64 0.55 -18.32
C GLY A 33 14.74 0.97 -16.87
N GLU A 34 14.07 2.04 -16.47
CA GLU A 34 14.06 2.47 -15.08
C GLU A 34 12.84 1.94 -14.34
N ALA A 35 13.02 1.62 -13.08
CA ALA A 35 11.92 1.21 -12.23
C ALA A 35 11.12 2.44 -11.79
N ARG A 36 9.81 2.31 -11.71
CA ARG A 36 8.98 3.38 -11.20
C ARG A 36 9.29 3.60 -9.72
N PRO A 37 9.32 4.87 -9.28
CA PRO A 37 9.49 5.12 -7.85
C PRO A 37 8.28 4.58 -7.08
N PRO A 38 8.46 4.12 -5.85
CA PRO A 38 7.35 3.62 -5.05
C PRO A 38 6.37 4.73 -4.72
N THR A 39 5.09 4.36 -4.59
CA THR A 39 4.04 5.31 -4.21
C THR A 39 4.32 5.85 -2.81
N ILE A 40 4.74 4.98 -1.93
CA ILE A 40 5.10 5.33 -0.55
C ILE A 40 6.56 4.94 -0.36
N PRO A 41 7.50 5.87 -0.56
CA PRO A 41 8.92 5.54 -0.38
C PRO A 41 9.27 5.37 1.08
N CYS A 42 10.41 4.76 1.34
CA CYS A 42 10.93 4.67 2.69
C CYS A 42 11.13 6.07 3.26
N LYS A 43 11.01 6.19 4.57
CA LYS A 43 11.10 7.51 5.24
C LYS A 43 12.37 8.27 4.90
N SER A 44 13.47 7.54 4.75
CA SER A 44 14.76 8.15 4.40
C SER A 44 14.88 8.53 2.94
N GLY A 45 13.96 8.07 2.11
CA GLY A 45 14.03 8.25 0.66
C GLY A 45 14.90 7.23 -0.05
N GLY A 46 15.57 6.38 0.69
CA GLY A 46 16.42 5.34 0.12
C GLY A 46 15.88 3.95 0.39
N GLN A 47 16.75 3.07 0.86
CA GLN A 47 16.38 1.69 1.12
C GLN A 47 15.86 1.53 2.55
N CYS A 48 14.78 0.76 2.70
CA CYS A 48 14.28 0.37 4.01
C CYS A 48 15.09 -0.81 4.52
N THR A 49 15.62 -0.72 5.72
CA THR A 49 16.38 -1.81 6.32
C THR A 49 15.65 -2.47 7.49
N SER A 50 14.60 -1.83 7.99
CA SER A 50 13.79 -2.39 9.06
C SER A 50 12.34 -1.99 8.87
N VAL A 51 11.45 -2.59 9.65
CA VAL A 51 10.02 -2.30 9.55
C VAL A 51 9.72 -0.83 9.86
N GLU A 52 10.50 -0.20 10.73
CA GLU A 52 10.30 1.20 11.08
C GLU A 52 10.69 2.17 9.97
N ASP A 53 11.41 1.71 8.98
CA ASP A 53 11.85 2.57 7.87
C ASP A 53 10.75 2.82 6.85
N TYR A 54 9.70 2.04 6.90
CA TYR A 54 8.54 2.22 6.01
C TYR A 54 7.61 3.28 6.57
N ASP A 55 6.99 4.04 5.68
CA ASP A 55 6.05 5.10 6.08
C ASP A 55 4.62 4.55 6.13
N TRP A 56 4.32 3.84 7.18
CA TRP A 56 3.03 3.17 7.32
C TRP A 56 1.86 4.14 7.41
N GLY A 57 2.06 5.27 8.08
CA GLY A 57 1.02 6.29 8.15
C GLY A 57 0.62 6.83 6.78
N LYS A 58 1.62 7.05 5.94
CA LYS A 58 1.36 7.54 4.59
C LYS A 58 0.63 6.49 3.75
N LEU A 59 0.96 5.21 3.94
CA LEU A 59 0.25 4.13 3.27
C LEU A 59 -1.22 4.14 3.64
N THR A 60 -1.51 4.24 4.94
CA THR A 60 -2.89 4.26 5.42
C THR A 60 -3.67 5.45 4.85
N VAL A 61 -3.04 6.62 4.79
CA VAL A 61 -3.67 7.82 4.22
C VAL A 61 -3.99 7.62 2.74
N LYS A 62 -3.05 7.07 1.98
CA LYS A 62 -3.27 6.83 0.55
C LYS A 62 -4.38 5.82 0.31
N LEU A 63 -4.41 4.76 1.11
CA LEU A 63 -5.47 3.76 0.99
C LEU A 63 -6.82 4.34 1.38
N GLY A 64 -6.85 5.28 2.32
CA GLY A 64 -8.08 5.98 2.67
C GLY A 64 -8.66 6.76 1.50
N LEU A 65 -7.80 7.40 0.70
CA LEU A 65 -8.25 8.12 -0.50
C LEU A 65 -8.87 7.16 -1.51
N ILE A 66 -8.28 5.98 -1.66
CA ILE A 66 -8.83 4.97 -2.57
C ILE A 66 -10.16 4.46 -2.05
N LYS A 67 -10.26 4.25 -0.74
CA LYS A 67 -11.49 3.78 -0.12
C LYS A 67 -12.63 4.78 -0.30
N ASP A 68 -12.32 6.08 -0.27
CA ASP A 68 -13.32 7.12 -0.50
C ASP A 68 -13.96 6.98 -1.89
N GLU A 69 -13.19 6.57 -2.90
CA GLU A 69 -13.69 6.41 -4.26
C GLU A 69 -14.32 5.06 -4.51
N TYR A 70 -13.90 4.04 -3.76
CA TYR A 70 -14.39 2.67 -3.92
C TYR A 70 -14.81 2.12 -2.55
N PRO A 71 -15.87 2.71 -1.94
CA PRO A 71 -16.22 2.35 -0.56
C PRO A 71 -16.66 0.90 -0.37
N ASP A 72 -17.08 0.24 -1.43
CA ASP A 72 -17.52 -1.15 -1.35
C ASP A 72 -16.39 -2.14 -1.58
N GLU A 73 -15.22 -1.68 -1.95
CA GLU A 73 -14.08 -2.57 -2.18
C GLU A 73 -13.41 -2.91 -0.86
N GLU A 74 -13.17 -4.20 -0.62
CA GLU A 74 -12.61 -4.67 0.63
C GLU A 74 -11.38 -5.55 0.46
N ASN A 75 -11.01 -5.85 -0.78
CA ASN A 75 -9.93 -6.78 -1.09
C ASN A 75 -8.65 -6.04 -1.48
N VAL A 76 -7.51 -6.58 -1.04
CA VAL A 76 -6.21 -6.08 -1.45
C VAL A 76 -5.29 -7.26 -1.66
N ILE A 77 -4.46 -7.18 -2.70
CA ILE A 77 -3.49 -8.21 -3.02
C ILE A 77 -2.11 -7.68 -2.62
N LEU A 78 -1.40 -8.43 -1.80
CA LEU A 78 -0.04 -8.08 -1.40
C LEU A 78 0.94 -8.86 -2.26
N VAL A 79 1.90 -8.16 -2.84
CA VAL A 79 2.91 -8.76 -3.70
C VAL A 79 4.28 -8.42 -3.11
N PRO A 80 4.74 -9.18 -2.12
CA PRO A 80 6.03 -8.91 -1.50
C PRO A 80 7.17 -9.39 -2.38
N ASP A 81 8.26 -8.64 -2.38
CA ASP A 81 9.49 -9.06 -3.02
C ASP A 81 10.13 -10.22 -2.23
N ASN A 82 11.08 -10.90 -2.85
CA ASN A 82 11.64 -12.14 -2.31
C ASN A 82 12.26 -12.01 -0.92
N HIS A 83 12.78 -10.85 -0.58
CA HIS A 83 13.52 -10.69 0.68
C HIS A 83 12.76 -9.88 1.72
N ILE A 84 11.46 -9.75 1.55
CA ILE A 84 10.65 -8.99 2.50
C ILE A 84 10.42 -9.81 3.76
N LYS A 85 10.76 -9.23 4.90
CA LYS A 85 10.60 -9.89 6.19
C LYS A 85 9.14 -10.02 6.55
N TYR A 86 8.81 -11.06 7.29
CA TYR A 86 7.44 -11.32 7.71
C TYR A 86 6.84 -10.14 8.50
N GLU A 87 7.65 -9.50 9.35
CA GLU A 87 7.15 -8.36 10.14
C GLU A 87 6.73 -7.19 9.26
N VAL A 88 7.38 -6.99 8.12
CA VAL A 88 7.01 -5.97 7.16
C VAL A 88 5.67 -6.34 6.52
N LEU A 89 5.49 -7.60 6.19
CA LEU A 89 4.25 -8.08 5.60
C LEU A 89 3.09 -7.90 6.56
N VAL A 90 3.28 -8.27 7.84
CA VAL A 90 2.24 -8.11 8.86
C VAL A 90 1.88 -6.65 9.05
N LYS A 91 2.88 -5.76 9.08
CA LYS A 91 2.62 -4.34 9.24
C LYS A 91 1.88 -3.76 8.04
N THR A 92 2.17 -4.27 6.84
CA THR A 92 1.44 -3.88 5.64
C THR A 92 -0.04 -4.28 5.77
N MET A 93 -0.30 -5.49 6.25
CA MET A 93 -1.67 -5.96 6.47
C MET A 93 -2.40 -5.08 7.48
N ASP A 94 -1.74 -4.78 8.60
CA ASP A 94 -2.33 -3.94 9.64
C ASP A 94 -2.63 -2.53 9.13
N SER A 95 -1.71 -1.95 8.37
CA SER A 95 -1.85 -0.58 7.85
C SER A 95 -2.90 -0.48 6.76
N SER A 96 -3.17 -1.58 6.05
CA SER A 96 -4.17 -1.59 4.99
C SER A 96 -5.55 -2.03 5.48
N ARG A 97 -5.64 -2.60 6.68
CA ARG A 97 -6.90 -3.09 7.19
C ARG A 97 -7.82 -1.98 7.67
N ASP A 98 -7.30 -1.04 8.44
CA ASP A 98 -8.12 0.01 9.04
C ASP A 98 -7.30 1.26 9.33
N ASP A 99 -8.01 2.37 9.51
CA ASP A 99 -7.41 3.66 9.82
C ASP A 99 -7.84 4.08 11.24
N PRO A 100 -6.99 3.89 12.25
CA PRO A 100 -7.35 4.23 13.62
C PRO A 100 -7.51 5.72 13.89
N SER A 101 -7.01 6.57 12.99
CA SER A 101 -7.14 8.03 13.15
C SER A 101 -8.52 8.54 12.73
N LYS A 102 -9.33 7.68 12.09
CA LYS A 102 -10.67 8.07 11.64
C LYS A 102 -11.68 7.03 12.11
N PRO A 103 -12.63 7.41 12.95
CA PRO A 103 -13.64 6.45 13.41
C PRO A 103 -14.61 6.11 12.28
N GLY A 104 -15.01 4.85 12.24
CA GLY A 104 -16.05 4.40 11.35
C GLY A 104 -17.43 4.68 11.93
N ALA A 105 -18.47 4.27 11.21
CA ALA A 105 -19.85 4.51 11.60
C ALA A 105 -20.20 3.86 12.94
N ASP A 106 -19.51 2.80 13.30
CA ASP A 106 -19.76 2.06 14.54
C ASP A 106 -18.91 2.56 15.71
N GLY A 107 -18.14 3.63 15.52
CA GLY A 107 -17.28 4.17 16.55
C GLY A 107 -15.89 3.51 16.63
N ASN A 108 -15.67 2.44 15.89
CA ASN A 108 -14.37 1.79 15.81
C ASN A 108 -13.53 2.42 14.69
N SER A 109 -12.29 1.95 14.53
CA SER A 109 -11.45 2.41 13.44
C SER A 109 -12.13 2.18 12.09
N ARG A 110 -11.91 3.11 11.15
CA ARG A 110 -12.48 2.98 9.82
C ARG A 110 -11.83 1.80 9.10
N LEU A 111 -12.65 0.86 8.63
CA LEU A 111 -12.15 -0.28 7.86
C LEU A 111 -11.76 0.18 6.45
N LEU A 112 -10.65 -0.30 5.96
CA LEU A 112 -10.17 -0.03 4.62
C LEU A 112 -10.26 -1.28 3.76
N PHE A 113 -9.24 -2.11 3.77
CA PHE A 113 -9.18 -3.32 2.94
C PHE A 113 -8.81 -4.52 3.82
N PRO A 114 -9.82 -5.07 4.57
CA PRO A 114 -9.52 -6.13 5.53
C PRO A 114 -9.28 -7.52 4.92
N PHE A 115 -9.70 -7.72 3.67
CA PHE A 115 -9.53 -9.04 3.03
C PHE A 115 -8.28 -9.05 2.18
N VAL A 116 -7.27 -9.75 2.67
CA VAL A 116 -5.92 -9.74 2.11
C VAL A 116 -5.60 -11.06 1.44
N VAL A 117 -5.09 -10.99 0.21
CA VAL A 117 -4.56 -12.14 -0.50
C VAL A 117 -3.08 -11.87 -0.76
N ILE A 118 -2.23 -12.86 -0.44
CA ILE A 118 -0.81 -12.72 -0.70
C ILE A 118 -0.50 -13.49 -1.97
N ALA A 119 0.04 -12.80 -2.97
CA ALA A 119 0.27 -13.37 -4.28
C ALA A 119 1.77 -13.37 -4.63
N GLY A 120 2.17 -14.37 -5.38
CA GLY A 120 3.51 -14.46 -5.96
C GLY A 120 4.61 -14.64 -4.93
N GLY A 121 5.84 -14.59 -5.40
CA GLY A 121 7.04 -14.37 -4.62
C GLY A 121 7.44 -15.35 -3.54
N ALA A 122 6.53 -15.93 -2.88
CA ALA A 122 6.87 -16.83 -1.77
C ALA A 122 7.45 -18.13 -2.33
N LYS A 123 8.67 -18.37 -2.07
CA LYS A 123 9.36 -19.58 -2.48
C LYS A 123 9.85 -20.30 -1.27
#